data_a8bc3500ed002d1e2c3848c1e6ca4b33
#
_entry.id   a8bc3500ed002d1e2c3848c1e6ca4b33
#
_cell.length_a   1.000
_cell.length_b   1.000
_cell.length_c   1.000
_cell.angle_alpha   90.00
_cell.angle_beta   90.00
_cell.angle_gamma   90.00
#
_symmetry.space_group_name_H-M   'P 1'
#
loop_
_entity.id
_entity.type
_entity.pdbx_description
1 polymer ?
#
loop_
_entity_poly.entity_id
_entity_poly.type
_entity_poly.pdbx_seq_one_letter_code
_entity_poly.pdbx_strand_id
1 'polypeptide(L)'
;EVHIVTKDDLELIYGGLDKLKSISVGQVSASENLQARIDIDHFVNRHCAILGSTGSGKSNTVSIILEAIATRKDKDNYDIKSTRILLIDPHGEYGGILKEYSQIFKVNADTSKLEKELLIPYWALPFQEFIKSFPGKISEKQEEYIREEVLQRKIKSSKYLTVIPSETAITADSPIPFSINQLWFDLDDFERQTFKERGQPETKTLNTSSQGNPNALKSNKYTPAGNGGASPFMNNSAQGILGFLTLMRNRLLDQRFKFLYELGNLKPDLEGKITGDLDALIEDWIGTEKPITILDLSSVPSEIMG
;
A
#
# COMPACT_ATOMS: atom_id res chain seq x y z
N GLU A 1 1.63 54.84 26.65
CA GLU A 1 2.07 54.14 27.87
C GLU A 1 2.38 52.68 27.53
N VAL A 2 3.47 52.17 28.05
CA VAL A 2 3.83 50.74 27.91
C VAL A 2 3.57 50.09 29.25
N HIS A 3 2.66 49.11 29.27
CA HIS A 3 2.35 48.32 30.47
C HIS A 3 3.01 46.97 30.39
N ILE A 4 3.36 46.38 31.53
CA ILE A 4 3.78 44.99 31.64
C ILE A 4 2.52 44.12 31.40
N VAL A 5 2.61 43.18 30.49
CA VAL A 5 1.52 42.23 30.21
C VAL A 5 1.21 41.42 31.47
N THR A 6 -0.03 41.50 31.92
CA THR A 6 -0.52 40.76 33.10
C THR A 6 -1.01 39.35 32.69
N LYS A 7 -1.25 38.52 33.69
CA LYS A 7 -1.86 37.19 33.45
C LYS A 7 -3.23 37.31 32.79
N ASP A 8 -4.03 38.29 33.22
CA ASP A 8 -5.37 38.55 32.69
C ASP A 8 -5.34 38.94 31.22
N ASP A 9 -4.33 39.75 30.82
CA ASP A 9 -4.10 40.12 29.42
C ASP A 9 -3.74 38.89 28.57
N LEU A 10 -2.91 37.97 29.10
CA LEU A 10 -2.56 36.73 28.43
C LEU A 10 -3.77 35.77 28.34
N GLU A 11 -4.60 35.69 29.37
CA GLU A 11 -5.85 34.91 29.35
C GLU A 11 -6.85 35.53 28.35
N LEU A 12 -6.90 36.82 28.17
CA LEU A 12 -7.72 37.48 27.15
C LEU A 12 -7.26 37.12 25.73
N ILE A 13 -5.94 37.08 25.52
CA ILE A 13 -5.35 36.81 24.21
C ILE A 13 -5.40 35.31 23.85
N TYR A 14 -5.08 34.44 24.81
CA TYR A 14 -4.89 32.98 24.56
C TYR A 14 -5.96 32.11 25.19
N GLY A 15 -6.74 32.61 26.16
CA GLY A 15 -7.72 31.83 26.92
C GLY A 15 -9.13 31.79 26.33
N GLY A 16 -9.37 32.51 25.21
CA GLY A 16 -10.71 32.69 24.64
C GLY A 16 -11.32 31.44 23.94
N LEU A 17 -10.60 30.35 23.87
CA LEU A 17 -11.10 29.12 23.23
C LEU A 17 -11.96 28.30 24.20
N ASP A 18 -13.14 27.87 23.73
CA ASP A 18 -14.00 26.93 24.43
C ASP A 18 -13.25 25.62 24.70
N LYS A 19 -13.22 25.21 25.96
CA LYS A 19 -12.56 23.97 26.39
C LYS A 19 -13.12 22.72 25.71
N LEU A 20 -14.40 22.72 25.34
CA LEU A 20 -15.04 21.60 24.65
C LEU A 20 -14.67 21.55 23.15
N LYS A 21 -14.29 22.69 22.56
CA LYS A 21 -13.92 22.81 21.14
C LYS A 21 -12.41 22.90 20.92
N SER A 22 -11.62 22.80 21.98
CA SER A 22 -10.17 22.95 21.90
C SER A 22 -9.44 21.86 22.69
N ILE A 23 -8.21 21.58 22.26
CA ILE A 23 -7.27 20.71 22.96
C ILE A 23 -6.13 21.52 23.55
N SER A 24 -5.59 21.07 24.69
CA SER A 24 -4.35 21.61 25.26
C SER A 24 -3.16 20.87 24.66
N VAL A 25 -2.20 21.63 24.12
CA VAL A 25 -1.00 21.07 23.49
C VAL A 25 0.30 21.45 24.23
N GLY A 26 0.16 22.14 25.36
CA GLY A 26 1.29 22.59 26.19
C GLY A 26 0.95 23.78 27.02
N GLN A 27 1.97 24.55 27.41
CA GLN A 27 1.84 25.78 28.18
C GLN A 27 2.46 26.96 27.41
N VAL A 28 1.86 28.13 27.58
CA VAL A 28 2.41 29.37 27.03
C VAL A 28 3.67 29.74 27.80
N SER A 29 4.81 29.85 27.11
CA SER A 29 6.13 30.11 27.74
C SER A 29 6.21 31.38 28.58
N ALA A 30 5.33 32.36 28.31
CA ALA A 30 5.25 33.61 29.06
C ALA A 30 4.41 33.51 30.36
N SER A 31 3.77 32.34 30.65
CA SER A 31 2.92 32.19 31.82
C SER A 31 2.89 30.73 32.29
N GLU A 32 3.34 30.46 33.51
CA GLU A 32 3.44 29.10 34.09
C GLU A 32 2.10 28.36 34.24
N ASN A 33 0.96 29.08 34.17
CA ASN A 33 -0.38 28.50 34.41
C ASN A 33 -1.32 28.61 33.21
N LEU A 34 -0.88 29.16 32.07
CA LEU A 34 -1.74 29.34 30.91
C LEU A 34 -1.49 28.22 29.89
N GLN A 35 -2.53 27.42 29.64
CA GLN A 35 -2.46 26.35 28.64
C GLN A 35 -2.49 26.91 27.21
N ALA A 36 -1.58 26.43 26.38
CA ALA A 36 -1.63 26.65 24.93
C ALA A 36 -2.70 25.71 24.34
N ARG A 37 -3.72 26.29 23.72
CA ARG A 37 -4.86 25.53 23.18
C ARG A 37 -5.00 25.73 21.68
N ILE A 38 -5.46 24.68 21.00
CA ILE A 38 -5.76 24.67 19.57
C ILE A 38 -7.26 24.36 19.40
N ASP A 39 -7.95 25.15 18.58
CA ASP A 39 -9.31 24.88 18.16
C ASP A 39 -9.33 23.66 17.23
N ILE A 40 -10.07 22.61 17.63
CA ILE A 40 -10.10 21.34 16.89
C ILE A 40 -10.81 21.49 15.55
N ASP A 41 -11.93 22.19 15.52
CA ASP A 41 -12.73 22.33 14.29
C ASP A 41 -11.93 23.04 13.20
N HIS A 42 -11.16 24.09 13.59
CA HIS A 42 -10.27 24.76 12.66
C HIS A 42 -9.06 23.90 12.27
N PHE A 43 -8.55 23.07 13.18
CA PHE A 43 -7.38 22.24 12.93
C PHE A 43 -7.68 21.05 12.02
N VAL A 44 -8.78 20.30 12.29
CA VAL A 44 -9.10 19.06 11.54
C VAL A 44 -9.80 19.30 10.20
N ASN A 45 -10.51 20.44 10.06
CA ASN A 45 -11.19 20.79 8.81
C ASN A 45 -10.28 21.48 7.78
N ARG A 46 -9.00 21.66 8.08
CA ARG A 46 -8.02 22.35 7.23
C ARG A 46 -6.72 21.57 7.18
N HIS A 47 -5.94 21.79 6.11
CA HIS A 47 -4.58 21.28 6.05
C HIS A 47 -3.69 22.10 6.98
N CYS A 48 -2.85 21.42 7.75
CA CYS A 48 -1.80 22.06 8.53
C CYS A 48 -0.45 21.42 8.25
N ALA A 49 0.63 22.17 8.46
CA ALA A 49 1.99 21.72 8.34
C ALA A 49 2.79 22.08 9.59
N ILE A 50 3.54 21.10 10.13
CA ILE A 50 4.46 21.32 11.24
C ILE A 50 5.88 21.29 10.66
N LEU A 51 6.49 22.46 10.61
CA LEU A 51 7.80 22.67 10.01
C LEU A 51 8.87 22.90 11.09
N GLY A 52 10.06 22.41 10.83
CA GLY A 52 11.21 22.60 11.72
C GLY A 52 12.43 21.79 11.29
N SER A 53 13.59 22.14 11.77
CA SER A 53 14.83 21.40 11.55
C SER A 53 14.83 20.06 12.31
N THR A 54 15.76 19.17 11.99
CA THR A 54 15.96 17.93 12.74
C THR A 54 16.25 18.25 14.21
N GLY A 55 15.62 17.53 15.13
CA GLY A 55 15.76 17.76 16.58
C GLY A 55 14.94 18.93 17.15
N SER A 56 14.16 19.66 16.34
CA SER A 56 13.31 20.77 16.81
C SER A 56 12.04 20.34 17.55
N GLY A 57 11.78 19.03 17.67
CA GLY A 57 10.60 18.49 18.36
C GLY A 57 9.35 18.34 17.50
N LYS A 58 9.46 18.35 16.15
CA LYS A 58 8.31 18.16 15.23
C LYS A 58 7.46 16.94 15.57
N SER A 59 8.08 15.76 15.61
CA SER A 59 7.41 14.48 15.88
C SER A 59 6.78 14.46 17.28
N ASN A 60 7.46 15.06 18.27
CA ASN A 60 6.92 15.21 19.61
C ASN A 60 5.68 16.13 19.63
N THR A 61 5.72 17.25 18.90
CA THR A 61 4.57 18.16 18.77
C THR A 61 3.38 17.46 18.10
N VAL A 62 3.62 16.70 17.02
CA VAL A 62 2.58 15.90 16.36
C VAL A 62 1.99 14.89 17.35
N SER A 63 2.83 14.15 18.08
CA SER A 63 2.38 13.15 19.06
C SER A 63 1.51 13.76 20.15
N ILE A 64 1.88 14.90 20.71
CA ILE A 64 1.10 15.62 21.73
C ILE A 64 -0.29 16.02 21.17
N ILE A 65 -0.33 16.55 19.95
CA ILE A 65 -1.59 16.93 19.29
C ILE A 65 -2.47 15.70 19.08
N LEU A 66 -1.92 14.61 18.52
CA LEU A 66 -2.68 13.38 18.24
C LEU A 66 -3.17 12.72 19.54
N GLU A 67 -2.35 12.67 20.57
CA GLU A 67 -2.73 12.17 21.89
C GLU A 67 -3.85 13.04 22.50
N ALA A 68 -3.72 14.36 22.45
CA ALA A 68 -4.75 15.27 22.97
C ALA A 68 -6.08 15.15 22.24
N ILE A 69 -6.08 14.85 20.93
CA ILE A 69 -7.30 14.55 20.16
C ILE A 69 -7.86 13.17 20.56
N ALA A 70 -7.00 12.16 20.67
CA ALA A 70 -7.39 10.79 20.97
C ALA A 70 -7.97 10.60 22.37
N THR A 71 -7.49 11.38 23.35
CA THR A 71 -7.90 11.32 24.75
C THR A 71 -8.97 12.36 25.13
N ARG A 72 -9.51 13.06 24.13
CA ARG A 72 -10.52 14.09 24.35
C ARG A 72 -11.80 13.49 24.93
N LYS A 73 -12.41 14.26 25.85
CA LYS A 73 -13.67 13.90 26.49
C LYS A 73 -14.80 14.84 26.07
N ASP A 74 -16.02 14.35 26.14
CA ASP A 74 -17.23 15.16 25.92
C ASP A 74 -17.55 16.06 27.13
N LYS A 75 -18.66 16.81 27.04
CA LYS A 75 -19.15 17.69 28.09
C LYS A 75 -19.44 16.99 29.42
N ASP A 76 -19.76 15.69 29.37
CA ASP A 76 -20.11 14.87 30.53
C ASP A 76 -18.90 14.05 31.03
N ASN A 77 -17.69 14.36 30.51
CA ASN A 77 -16.41 13.73 30.85
C ASN A 77 -16.26 12.28 30.40
N TYR A 78 -17.06 11.83 29.40
CA TYR A 78 -16.92 10.52 28.77
C TYR A 78 -15.93 10.57 27.59
N ASP A 79 -15.25 9.46 27.33
CA ASP A 79 -14.33 9.33 26.20
C ASP A 79 -15.08 9.40 24.85
N ILE A 80 -14.56 10.20 23.92
CA ILE A 80 -15.12 10.32 22.58
C ILE A 80 -14.69 9.14 21.73
N LYS A 81 -15.53 8.11 21.64
CA LYS A 81 -15.23 6.86 20.94
C LYS A 81 -15.27 6.96 19.41
N SER A 82 -15.77 8.05 18.85
CA SER A 82 -15.87 8.26 17.39
C SER A 82 -14.60 8.80 16.76
N THR A 83 -13.57 9.14 17.53
CA THR A 83 -12.28 9.62 17.00
C THR A 83 -11.61 8.51 16.20
N ARG A 84 -11.22 8.83 14.95
CA ARG A 84 -10.45 7.95 14.07
C ARG A 84 -9.34 8.76 13.42
N ILE A 85 -8.12 8.34 13.64
CA ILE A 85 -6.91 8.97 13.10
C ILE A 85 -6.10 7.89 12.38
N LEU A 86 -5.84 8.09 11.10
CA LEU A 86 -4.91 7.27 10.33
C LEU A 86 -3.60 8.03 10.17
N LEU A 87 -2.53 7.50 10.74
CA LEU A 87 -1.19 8.07 10.66
C LEU A 87 -0.32 7.21 9.73
N ILE A 88 0.16 7.80 8.65
CA ILE A 88 1.18 7.19 7.79
C ILE A 88 2.54 7.62 8.33
N ASP A 89 3.34 6.65 8.79
CA ASP A 89 4.62 6.87 9.46
C ASP A 89 5.78 6.27 8.63
N PRO A 90 6.38 7.06 7.72
CA PRO A 90 7.48 6.57 6.88
C PRO A 90 8.75 6.20 7.65
N HIS A 91 8.93 6.76 8.85
CA HIS A 91 10.16 6.63 9.61
C HIS A 91 10.05 5.78 10.89
N GLY A 92 8.84 5.38 11.29
CA GLY A 92 8.59 4.58 12.49
C GLY A 92 8.79 5.37 13.79
N GLU A 93 8.54 6.70 13.78
CA GLU A 93 8.82 7.56 14.92
C GLU A 93 7.70 7.54 15.99
N TYR A 94 6.47 7.21 15.60
CA TYR A 94 5.28 7.41 16.43
C TYR A 94 4.83 6.17 17.20
N GLY A 95 5.14 4.98 16.72
CA GLY A 95 4.67 3.72 17.30
C GLY A 95 5.02 3.53 18.77
N GLY A 96 6.22 3.96 19.18
CA GLY A 96 6.66 3.90 20.58
C GLY A 96 5.97 4.93 21.47
N ILE A 97 5.74 6.13 20.95
CA ILE A 97 5.17 7.27 21.69
C ILE A 97 3.67 7.11 21.90
N LEU A 98 2.95 6.70 20.84
CA LEU A 98 1.49 6.60 20.84
C LEU A 98 0.95 5.19 21.14
N LYS A 99 1.78 4.31 21.67
CA LYS A 99 1.49 2.88 21.87
C LYS A 99 0.18 2.61 22.62
N GLU A 100 -0.16 3.40 23.62
CA GLU A 100 -1.37 3.22 24.43
C GLU A 100 -2.65 3.52 23.64
N TYR A 101 -2.57 4.45 22.70
CA TYR A 101 -3.72 4.99 21.95
C TYR A 101 -3.80 4.47 20.51
N SER A 102 -2.82 3.67 20.06
CA SER A 102 -2.73 3.26 18.66
C SER A 102 -2.72 1.76 18.45
N GLN A 103 -3.26 1.34 17.31
CA GLN A 103 -2.99 0.05 16.68
C GLN A 103 -1.93 0.28 15.60
N ILE A 104 -0.84 -0.50 15.66
CA ILE A 104 0.27 -0.38 14.72
C ILE A 104 0.20 -1.50 13.69
N PHE A 105 0.28 -1.14 12.41
CA PHE A 105 0.45 -2.06 11.29
C PHE A 105 1.85 -1.85 10.71
N LYS A 106 2.62 -2.93 10.60
CA LYS A 106 4.02 -2.89 10.19
C LYS A 106 4.39 -4.10 9.36
N VAL A 107 5.34 -3.94 8.43
CA VAL A 107 5.92 -5.08 7.69
C VAL A 107 6.83 -5.87 8.63
N ASN A 108 6.66 -7.18 8.69
CA ASN A 108 7.29 -8.08 9.67
C ASN A 108 6.94 -7.70 11.11
N ALA A 109 5.66 -7.57 11.39
CA ALA A 109 5.11 -7.17 12.68
C ALA A 109 5.59 -8.07 13.85
N ASP A 110 5.89 -7.46 14.97
CA ASP A 110 6.20 -8.16 16.22
C ASP A 110 4.91 -8.33 17.03
N THR A 111 4.31 -9.50 16.95
CA THR A 111 3.06 -9.82 17.68
C THR A 111 3.21 -9.72 19.20
N SER A 112 4.43 -9.85 19.76
CA SER A 112 4.67 -9.66 21.19
C SER A 112 4.47 -8.20 21.62
N LYS A 113 4.56 -7.25 20.65
CA LYS A 113 4.28 -5.82 20.85
C LYS A 113 2.87 -5.42 20.46
N LEU A 114 2.00 -6.39 20.15
CA LEU A 114 0.63 -6.17 19.65
C LEU A 114 0.61 -5.44 18.30
N GLU A 115 1.67 -5.54 17.52
CA GLU A 115 1.72 -5.07 16.15
C GLU A 115 0.95 -6.04 15.25
N LYS A 116 0.31 -5.52 14.20
CA LYS A 116 -0.34 -6.29 13.15
C LYS A 116 0.45 -6.21 11.84
N GLU A 117 0.39 -7.27 11.03
CA GLU A 117 1.06 -7.27 9.73
C GLU A 117 0.43 -6.26 8.79
N LEU A 118 1.25 -5.41 8.17
CA LEU A 118 0.82 -4.50 7.12
C LEU A 118 0.78 -5.26 5.80
N LEU A 119 -0.40 -5.35 5.21
CA LEU A 119 -0.61 -5.95 3.89
C LEU A 119 -1.14 -4.89 2.93
N ILE A 120 -0.55 -4.78 1.74
CA ILE A 120 -0.99 -3.88 0.68
C ILE A 120 -1.24 -4.71 -0.57
N PRO A 121 -2.50 -5.00 -0.92
CA PRO A 121 -2.79 -5.86 -2.06
C PRO A 121 -2.34 -5.22 -3.39
N TYR A 122 -1.37 -5.83 -4.08
CA TYR A 122 -0.86 -5.34 -5.36
C TYR A 122 -1.96 -5.13 -6.42
N TRP A 123 -3.01 -5.95 -6.37
CA TRP A 123 -4.13 -5.88 -7.31
C TRP A 123 -5.09 -4.72 -7.05
N ALA A 124 -5.00 -4.08 -5.87
CA ALA A 124 -5.73 -2.87 -5.53
C ALA A 124 -4.97 -1.58 -5.91
N LEU A 125 -3.68 -1.68 -6.27
CA LEU A 125 -2.89 -0.54 -6.72
C LEU A 125 -3.32 -0.11 -8.13
N PRO A 126 -3.27 1.20 -8.46
CA PRO A 126 -3.31 1.65 -9.84
C PRO A 126 -2.21 0.97 -10.67
N PHE A 127 -2.49 0.72 -11.95
CA PHE A 127 -1.55 -0.01 -12.81
C PHE A 127 -0.14 0.60 -12.85
N GLN A 128 -0.04 1.92 -12.86
CA GLN A 128 1.25 2.61 -12.86
C GLN A 128 2.06 2.32 -11.59
N GLU A 129 1.42 2.27 -10.43
CA GLU A 129 2.09 1.94 -9.17
C GLU A 129 2.43 0.44 -9.10
N PHE A 130 1.54 -0.40 -9.61
CA PHE A 130 1.79 -1.83 -9.75
C PHE A 130 3.02 -2.11 -10.63
N ILE A 131 3.11 -1.52 -11.83
CA ILE A 131 4.23 -1.79 -12.74
C ILE A 131 5.56 -1.24 -12.21
N LYS A 132 5.54 -0.07 -11.55
CA LYS A 132 6.73 0.53 -10.91
C LYS A 132 7.24 -0.29 -9.73
N SER A 133 6.41 -1.14 -9.11
CA SER A 133 6.86 -2.02 -8.02
C SER A 133 7.92 -3.04 -8.49
N PHE A 134 8.08 -3.23 -9.80
CA PHE A 134 9.08 -4.11 -10.40
C PHE A 134 10.26 -3.31 -10.94
N PRO A 135 11.49 -3.80 -10.71
CA PRO A 135 12.67 -3.19 -11.31
C PRO A 135 12.73 -3.48 -12.83
N GLY A 136 13.38 -2.59 -13.55
CA GLY A 136 13.58 -2.74 -14.99
C GLY A 136 12.88 -1.66 -15.81
N LYS A 137 13.31 -1.53 -17.05
CA LYS A 137 12.73 -0.58 -18.00
C LYS A 137 12.03 -1.36 -19.09
N ILE A 138 10.84 -0.93 -19.43
CA ILE A 138 10.03 -1.40 -20.56
C ILE A 138 9.64 -0.19 -21.41
N SER A 139 9.42 -0.42 -22.70
CA SER A 139 8.88 0.61 -23.59
C SER A 139 7.38 0.80 -23.37
N GLU A 140 6.85 1.94 -23.81
CA GLU A 140 5.40 2.23 -23.74
C GLU A 140 4.56 1.11 -24.40
N LYS A 141 5.00 0.56 -25.53
CA LYS A 141 4.33 -0.55 -26.20
C LYS A 141 4.31 -1.82 -25.35
N GLN A 142 5.40 -2.13 -24.66
CA GLN A 142 5.50 -3.29 -23.76
C GLN A 142 4.66 -3.08 -22.51
N GLU A 143 4.61 -1.86 -21.98
CA GLU A 143 3.78 -1.50 -20.85
C GLU A 143 2.30 -1.63 -21.20
N GLU A 144 1.88 -1.14 -22.37
CA GLU A 144 0.50 -1.25 -22.83
C GLU A 144 0.09 -2.71 -23.04
N TYR A 145 0.99 -3.55 -23.56
CA TYR A 145 0.75 -4.98 -23.66
C TYR A 145 0.51 -5.63 -22.28
N ILE A 146 1.33 -5.31 -21.28
CA ILE A 146 1.15 -5.83 -19.91
C ILE A 146 -0.14 -5.28 -19.30
N ARG A 147 -0.48 -4.01 -19.55
CA ARG A 147 -1.71 -3.36 -19.09
C ARG A 147 -2.95 -4.09 -19.58
N GLU A 148 -2.98 -4.42 -20.88
CA GLU A 148 -4.07 -5.18 -21.48
C GLU A 148 -4.19 -6.57 -20.86
N GLU A 149 -3.07 -7.26 -20.63
CA GLU A 149 -3.03 -8.58 -20.00
C GLU A 149 -3.54 -8.55 -18.54
N VAL A 150 -3.25 -7.47 -17.80
CA VAL A 150 -3.81 -7.23 -16.46
C VAL A 150 -5.31 -6.97 -16.53
N LEU A 151 -5.75 -6.10 -17.47
CA LEU A 151 -7.17 -5.78 -17.68
C LEU A 151 -7.99 -7.05 -17.97
N GLN A 152 -7.54 -7.90 -18.90
CA GLN A 152 -8.23 -9.14 -19.25
C GLN A 152 -8.35 -10.09 -18.06
N ARG A 153 -7.35 -10.15 -17.19
CA ARG A 153 -7.42 -10.95 -15.96
C ARG A 153 -8.39 -10.38 -14.95
N LYS A 154 -8.43 -9.06 -14.78
CA LYS A 154 -9.41 -8.38 -13.91
C LYS A 154 -10.84 -8.59 -14.41
N ILE A 155 -11.09 -8.48 -15.71
CA ILE A 155 -12.39 -8.82 -16.32
C ILE A 155 -12.76 -10.28 -16.04
N LYS A 156 -11.84 -11.21 -16.31
CA LYS A 156 -12.09 -12.64 -16.10
C LYS A 156 -12.39 -12.99 -14.64
N SER A 157 -11.71 -12.35 -13.69
CA SER A 157 -11.87 -12.62 -12.25
C SER A 157 -13.03 -11.85 -11.62
N SER A 158 -13.55 -10.81 -12.25
CA SER A 158 -14.68 -10.00 -11.73
C SER A 158 -15.92 -10.84 -11.41
N LYS A 159 -16.11 -11.98 -12.09
CA LYS A 159 -17.20 -12.94 -11.82
C LYS A 159 -17.19 -13.51 -10.39
N TYR A 160 -16.05 -13.41 -9.69
CA TYR A 160 -15.92 -13.88 -8.31
C TYR A 160 -16.24 -12.79 -7.26
N LEU A 161 -16.51 -11.57 -7.69
CA LEU A 161 -16.89 -10.47 -6.81
C LEU A 161 -18.34 -10.62 -6.34
N THR A 162 -18.64 -10.14 -5.14
CA THR A 162 -20.00 -10.10 -4.60
C THR A 162 -20.93 -9.22 -5.45
N VAL A 163 -20.41 -8.08 -5.95
CA VAL A 163 -21.09 -7.20 -6.90
C VAL A 163 -20.26 -7.18 -8.18
N ILE A 164 -20.81 -7.74 -9.25
CA ILE A 164 -20.11 -7.86 -10.54
C ILE A 164 -20.33 -6.55 -11.33
N PRO A 165 -19.26 -5.78 -11.59
CA PRO A 165 -19.37 -4.58 -12.44
C PRO A 165 -19.57 -4.98 -13.90
N SER A 166 -20.08 -4.04 -14.74
CA SER A 166 -20.07 -4.27 -16.18
C SER A 166 -18.64 -4.33 -16.70
N GLU A 167 -18.38 -5.19 -17.67
CA GLU A 167 -17.03 -5.33 -18.26
C GLU A 167 -16.49 -4.01 -18.80
N THR A 168 -17.37 -3.16 -19.36
CA THR A 168 -16.98 -1.84 -19.88
C THR A 168 -16.59 -0.82 -18.80
N ALA A 169 -16.93 -1.07 -17.53
CA ALA A 169 -16.56 -0.23 -16.40
C ALA A 169 -15.23 -0.68 -15.75
N ILE A 170 -14.70 -1.85 -16.14
CA ILE A 170 -13.46 -2.38 -15.59
C ILE A 170 -12.28 -1.78 -16.34
N THR A 171 -11.28 -1.31 -15.58
CA THR A 171 -10.01 -0.82 -16.11
C THR A 171 -8.84 -1.56 -15.44
N ALA A 172 -7.63 -1.38 -15.95
CA ALA A 172 -6.44 -1.92 -15.31
C ALA A 172 -6.22 -1.34 -13.89
N ASP A 173 -6.82 -0.17 -13.59
CA ASP A 173 -6.75 0.48 -12.27
C ASP A 173 -7.84 0.02 -11.30
N SER A 174 -8.86 -0.70 -11.79
CA SER A 174 -9.94 -1.22 -10.93
C SER A 174 -9.37 -2.16 -9.84
N PRO A 175 -9.79 -2.05 -8.55
CA PRO A 175 -9.28 -2.88 -7.45
C PRO A 175 -9.89 -4.29 -7.48
N ILE A 176 -9.65 -5.02 -8.56
CA ILE A 176 -10.15 -6.37 -8.80
C ILE A 176 -8.99 -7.36 -8.67
N PRO A 177 -9.12 -8.41 -7.83
CA PRO A 177 -8.10 -9.41 -7.64
C PRO A 177 -7.75 -10.15 -8.94
N PHE A 178 -6.45 -10.39 -9.17
CA PHE A 178 -5.95 -11.25 -10.25
C PHE A 178 -4.67 -11.95 -9.81
N SER A 179 -4.38 -13.11 -10.38
CA SER A 179 -3.17 -13.85 -10.05
C SER A 179 -1.94 -13.26 -10.74
N ILE A 180 -1.03 -12.70 -9.95
CA ILE A 180 0.25 -12.21 -10.46
C ILE A 180 1.17 -13.37 -10.91
N ASN A 181 1.07 -14.52 -10.24
CA ASN A 181 1.84 -15.70 -10.60
C ASN A 181 1.41 -16.24 -11.96
N GLN A 182 0.09 -16.25 -12.22
CA GLN A 182 -0.44 -16.66 -13.52
C GLN A 182 -0.12 -15.61 -14.59
N LEU A 183 -0.20 -14.32 -14.27
CA LEU A 183 0.22 -13.23 -15.17
C LEU A 183 1.67 -13.43 -15.61
N TRP A 184 2.59 -13.56 -14.64
CA TRP A 184 4.00 -13.78 -14.93
C TRP A 184 4.22 -15.04 -15.78
N PHE A 185 3.55 -16.14 -15.43
CA PHE A 185 3.72 -17.42 -16.11
C PHE A 185 3.26 -17.37 -17.57
N ASP A 186 2.10 -16.77 -17.84
CA ASP A 186 1.56 -16.67 -19.19
C ASP A 186 2.41 -15.76 -20.08
N LEU A 187 2.88 -14.63 -19.53
CA LEU A 187 3.79 -13.71 -20.23
C LEU A 187 5.13 -14.38 -20.52
N ASP A 188 5.72 -15.08 -19.54
CA ASP A 188 7.00 -15.81 -19.69
C ASP A 188 6.86 -16.97 -20.69
N ASP A 189 5.73 -17.70 -20.63
CA ASP A 189 5.43 -18.75 -21.59
C ASP A 189 5.33 -18.21 -23.01
N PHE A 190 4.57 -17.14 -23.22
CA PHE A 190 4.39 -16.52 -24.52
C PHE A 190 5.72 -16.06 -25.14
N GLU A 191 6.58 -15.46 -24.36
CA GLU A 191 7.91 -15.00 -24.79
C GLU A 191 8.86 -16.14 -25.17
N ARG A 192 8.75 -17.31 -24.50
CA ARG A 192 9.65 -18.45 -24.69
C ARG A 192 9.21 -19.42 -25.76
N GLN A 193 8.00 -19.30 -26.27
CA GLN A 193 7.45 -20.24 -27.26
C GLN A 193 8.35 -20.37 -28.47
N THR A 194 8.58 -21.60 -28.88
CA THR A 194 9.16 -21.93 -30.18
C THR A 194 8.29 -22.95 -30.90
N PHE A 195 8.31 -22.91 -32.20
CA PHE A 195 7.41 -23.69 -33.05
C PHE A 195 8.20 -24.56 -34.06
N LYS A 196 7.74 -25.77 -34.38
CA LYS A 196 8.32 -26.62 -35.42
C LYS A 196 8.11 -26.02 -36.79
N GLU A 197 6.95 -25.40 -37.01
CA GLU A 197 6.57 -24.78 -38.26
C GLU A 197 6.29 -23.28 -38.06
N ARG A 198 6.73 -22.47 -39.01
CA ARG A 198 6.64 -21.02 -38.91
C ARG A 198 5.16 -20.57 -38.99
N GLY A 199 4.74 -19.75 -38.00
CA GLY A 199 3.39 -19.21 -37.95
C GLY A 199 2.29 -20.20 -37.58
N GLN A 200 2.65 -21.40 -37.10
CA GLN A 200 1.70 -22.44 -36.67
C GLN A 200 1.76 -22.64 -35.13
N PRO A 201 0.92 -21.95 -34.34
CA PRO A 201 0.94 -22.00 -32.87
C PRO A 201 0.73 -23.39 -32.27
N GLU A 202 0.06 -24.30 -33.00
CA GLU A 202 -0.20 -25.67 -32.61
C GLU A 202 1.07 -26.56 -32.63
N THR A 203 2.12 -26.11 -33.33
CA THR A 203 3.39 -26.83 -33.43
C THR A 203 4.42 -26.47 -32.36
N LYS A 204 3.94 -26.00 -31.20
CA LYS A 204 4.82 -25.69 -30.06
C LYS A 204 5.76 -26.82 -29.71
N THR A 205 7.02 -26.47 -29.40
CA THR A 205 8.05 -27.44 -29.04
C THR A 205 8.12 -27.73 -27.55
N LEU A 206 7.05 -27.43 -26.80
CA LEU A 206 6.99 -27.69 -25.37
C LEU A 206 7.23 -29.15 -25.06
N ASN A 207 8.25 -29.45 -24.27
CA ASN A 207 8.50 -30.79 -23.78
C ASN A 207 7.61 -31.06 -22.56
N THR A 208 6.76 -32.08 -22.63
CA THR A 208 5.85 -32.46 -21.55
C THR A 208 6.54 -32.80 -20.23
N SER A 209 7.79 -33.29 -20.28
CA SER A 209 8.62 -33.54 -19.10
C SER A 209 9.20 -32.30 -18.47
N SER A 210 9.04 -31.16 -19.10
CA SER A 210 9.65 -29.87 -18.70
C SER A 210 8.62 -28.75 -18.55
N GLN A 211 7.39 -29.12 -18.19
CA GLN A 211 6.33 -28.14 -17.90
C GLN A 211 6.69 -27.29 -16.68
N GLY A 212 6.37 -26.02 -16.78
CA GLY A 212 6.49 -25.05 -15.70
C GLY A 212 5.39 -25.19 -14.66
N ASN A 213 5.44 -24.31 -13.67
CA ASN A 213 4.42 -24.24 -12.64
C ASN A 213 4.28 -22.77 -12.19
N PRO A 214 3.12 -22.12 -12.41
CA PRO A 214 2.91 -20.73 -12.01
C PRO A 214 3.05 -20.53 -10.49
N ASN A 215 2.56 -21.45 -9.66
CA ASN A 215 2.69 -21.34 -8.21
C ASN A 215 4.15 -21.34 -7.72
N ALA A 216 5.01 -22.07 -8.43
CA ALA A 216 6.45 -22.11 -8.12
C ALA A 216 7.25 -21.10 -8.93
N LEU A 217 6.61 -20.22 -9.71
CA LEU A 217 7.25 -19.27 -10.63
C LEU A 217 8.31 -19.97 -11.51
N LYS A 218 7.97 -21.16 -12.00
CA LYS A 218 8.84 -21.99 -12.83
C LYS A 218 8.37 -21.94 -14.28
N SER A 219 9.26 -21.50 -15.18
CA SER A 219 8.97 -21.40 -16.62
C SER A 219 8.78 -22.75 -17.30
N ASN A 220 8.00 -22.76 -18.37
CA ASN A 220 8.02 -23.82 -19.36
C ASN A 220 9.37 -23.87 -20.09
N LYS A 221 9.81 -25.04 -20.50
CA LYS A 221 11.02 -25.23 -21.29
C LYS A 221 10.67 -25.67 -22.71
N TYR A 222 11.06 -24.84 -23.64
CA TYR A 222 10.93 -25.09 -25.08
C TYR A 222 12.27 -25.51 -25.67
N THR A 223 12.23 -26.23 -26.79
CA THR A 223 13.45 -26.49 -27.58
C THR A 223 13.98 -25.13 -28.06
N PRO A 224 15.28 -24.82 -27.90
CA PRO A 224 15.85 -23.58 -28.40
C PRO A 224 15.63 -23.40 -29.90
N ALA A 225 15.43 -22.13 -30.32
CA ALA A 225 15.28 -21.82 -31.73
C ALA A 225 16.51 -22.24 -32.55
N GLY A 226 16.28 -22.70 -33.77
CA GLY A 226 17.32 -23.08 -34.70
C GLY A 226 18.12 -21.86 -35.22
N ASN A 227 19.39 -22.10 -35.52
CA ASN A 227 20.25 -21.07 -36.08
C ASN A 227 19.95 -20.85 -37.59
N GLY A 228 20.19 -19.62 -38.06
CA GLY A 228 20.08 -19.29 -39.49
C GLY A 228 18.64 -19.44 -40.07
N GLY A 229 17.63 -19.38 -39.24
CA GLY A 229 16.24 -19.51 -39.71
C GLY A 229 15.75 -20.96 -39.89
N ALA A 230 16.49 -21.92 -39.32
CA ALA A 230 16.05 -23.33 -39.25
C ALA A 230 15.03 -23.54 -38.11
N SER A 231 14.25 -24.61 -38.20
CA SER A 231 13.34 -25.05 -37.13
C SER A 231 14.13 -25.50 -35.89
N PRO A 232 13.62 -25.24 -34.67
CA PRO A 232 12.38 -24.54 -34.33
C PRO A 232 12.47 -23.02 -34.51
N PHE A 233 11.32 -22.42 -34.81
CA PHE A 233 11.19 -20.97 -35.05
C PHE A 233 10.78 -20.25 -33.77
N MET A 234 11.35 -19.07 -33.53
CA MET A 234 10.95 -18.19 -32.43
C MET A 234 9.52 -17.67 -32.62
N ASN A 235 8.89 -17.32 -31.53
CA ASN A 235 7.61 -16.59 -31.54
C ASN A 235 7.83 -15.16 -32.06
N ASN A 236 7.42 -14.89 -33.29
CA ASN A 236 7.54 -13.58 -33.90
C ASN A 236 6.61 -12.51 -33.27
N SER A 237 5.61 -12.95 -32.48
CA SER A 237 4.71 -12.06 -31.76
C SER A 237 5.21 -11.72 -30.35
N ALA A 238 6.33 -12.30 -29.91
CA ALA A 238 6.93 -11.99 -28.62
C ALA A 238 7.27 -10.49 -28.51
N GLN A 239 7.09 -9.92 -27.32
CA GLN A 239 7.26 -8.50 -27.06
C GLN A 239 8.68 -8.12 -26.61
N GLY A 240 9.54 -9.13 -26.37
CA GLY A 240 10.93 -8.93 -25.93
C GLY A 240 11.04 -8.53 -24.46
N ILE A 241 10.12 -8.96 -23.60
CA ILE A 241 10.05 -8.60 -22.16
C ILE A 241 10.69 -9.63 -21.22
N LEU A 242 11.39 -10.65 -21.71
CA LEU A 242 12.00 -11.69 -20.86
C LEU A 242 12.91 -11.13 -19.76
N GLY A 243 13.66 -10.07 -20.07
CA GLY A 243 14.50 -9.39 -19.09
C GLY A 243 13.68 -8.83 -17.91
N PHE A 244 12.60 -8.12 -18.23
CA PHE A 244 11.66 -7.59 -17.24
C PHE A 244 10.99 -8.73 -16.45
N LEU A 245 10.53 -9.79 -17.09
CA LEU A 245 9.90 -10.94 -16.43
C LEU A 245 10.86 -11.68 -15.49
N THR A 246 12.15 -11.72 -15.80
CA THR A 246 13.17 -12.24 -14.90
C THR A 246 13.28 -11.40 -13.63
N LEU A 247 13.28 -10.07 -13.76
CA LEU A 247 13.32 -9.15 -12.63
C LEU A 247 12.02 -9.21 -11.82
N MET A 248 10.87 -9.28 -12.49
CA MET A 248 9.57 -9.48 -11.86
C MET A 248 9.55 -10.76 -11.02
N ARG A 249 10.01 -11.89 -11.58
CA ARG A 249 10.12 -13.16 -10.85
C ARG A 249 10.99 -13.02 -9.60
N ASN A 250 12.15 -12.39 -9.72
CA ASN A 250 13.04 -12.19 -8.58
C ASN A 250 12.37 -11.35 -7.49
N ARG A 251 11.61 -10.32 -7.86
CA ARG A 251 10.83 -9.49 -6.94
C ARG A 251 9.75 -10.30 -6.22
N LEU A 252 9.02 -11.15 -6.93
CA LEU A 252 7.98 -12.02 -6.36
C LEU A 252 8.53 -13.05 -5.37
N LEU A 253 9.79 -13.45 -5.51
CA LEU A 253 10.49 -14.37 -4.61
C LEU A 253 11.21 -13.69 -3.43
N ASP A 254 11.34 -12.36 -3.48
CA ASP A 254 12.04 -11.60 -2.45
C ASP A 254 11.17 -11.41 -1.20
N GLN A 255 11.64 -11.95 -0.09
CA GLN A 255 10.93 -11.93 1.19
C GLN A 255 10.61 -10.51 1.70
N ARG A 256 11.39 -9.50 1.28
CA ARG A 256 11.17 -8.10 1.66
C ARG A 256 9.87 -7.51 1.12
N PHE A 257 9.31 -8.12 0.06
CA PHE A 257 8.09 -7.67 -0.62
C PHE A 257 6.87 -8.54 -0.34
N LYS A 258 6.93 -9.42 0.65
CA LYS A 258 5.81 -10.27 1.05
C LYS A 258 4.53 -9.49 1.36
N PHE A 259 4.66 -8.32 1.94
CA PHE A 259 3.53 -7.46 2.29
C PHE A 259 2.69 -7.03 1.06
N LEU A 260 3.24 -7.12 -0.16
CA LEU A 260 2.54 -6.88 -1.42
C LEU A 260 1.98 -8.16 -2.06
N TYR A 261 2.67 -9.30 -1.90
CA TYR A 261 2.40 -10.50 -2.71
C TYR A 261 1.95 -11.73 -1.92
N GLU A 262 2.28 -11.81 -0.62
CA GLU A 262 1.87 -12.89 0.29
C GLU A 262 0.77 -12.38 1.23
N LEU A 263 -0.44 -12.22 0.68
CA LEU A 263 -1.55 -11.47 1.26
C LEU A 263 -2.51 -12.32 2.14
N GLY A 264 -2.14 -13.55 2.49
CA GLY A 264 -3.03 -14.43 3.25
C GLY A 264 -4.34 -14.69 2.51
N ASN A 265 -5.47 -14.39 3.14
CA ASN A 265 -6.82 -14.56 2.56
C ASN A 265 -7.15 -13.59 1.40
N LEU A 266 -6.36 -12.52 1.23
CA LEU A 266 -6.45 -11.59 0.10
C LEU A 266 -5.54 -11.99 -1.07
N LYS A 267 -4.76 -13.09 -0.95
CA LYS A 267 -3.94 -13.61 -2.05
C LYS A 267 -4.83 -14.33 -3.06
N PRO A 268 -4.86 -13.88 -4.33
CA PRO A 268 -5.61 -14.54 -5.36
C PRO A 268 -5.03 -15.93 -5.68
N ASP A 269 -5.90 -16.91 -5.93
CA ASP A 269 -5.53 -18.15 -6.55
C ASP A 269 -5.16 -17.94 -8.04
N LEU A 270 -4.85 -19.00 -8.78
CA LEU A 270 -4.46 -18.88 -10.19
C LEU A 270 -5.59 -18.34 -11.09
N GLU A 271 -6.84 -18.42 -10.66
CA GLU A 271 -8.00 -17.89 -11.38
C GLU A 271 -8.35 -16.45 -10.98
N GLY A 272 -7.68 -15.91 -9.95
CA GLY A 272 -7.92 -14.57 -9.43
C GLY A 272 -8.96 -14.51 -8.30
N LYS A 273 -9.42 -15.65 -7.79
CA LYS A 273 -10.35 -15.71 -6.66
C LYS A 273 -9.61 -15.51 -5.34
N ILE A 274 -10.20 -14.71 -4.43
CA ILE A 274 -9.75 -14.52 -3.04
C ILE A 274 -10.79 -15.10 -2.07
N THR A 275 -10.40 -15.33 -0.83
CA THR A 275 -11.28 -15.77 0.26
C THR A 275 -11.58 -14.67 1.27
N GLY A 276 -10.79 -13.60 1.26
CA GLY A 276 -10.98 -12.41 2.08
C GLY A 276 -11.75 -11.30 1.34
N ASP A 277 -11.83 -10.13 1.98
CA ASP A 277 -12.46 -8.94 1.45
C ASP A 277 -11.54 -7.73 1.65
N LEU A 278 -11.46 -6.84 0.64
CA LEU A 278 -10.71 -5.60 0.73
C LEU A 278 -11.34 -4.64 1.74
N ASP A 279 -12.67 -4.59 1.80
CA ASP A 279 -13.38 -3.74 2.74
C ASP A 279 -13.06 -4.15 4.19
N ALA A 280 -12.95 -5.46 4.46
CA ALA A 280 -12.54 -5.97 5.75
C ALA A 280 -11.11 -5.55 6.13
N LEU A 281 -10.17 -5.48 5.18
CA LEU A 281 -8.82 -4.96 5.41
C LEU A 281 -8.86 -3.47 5.78
N ILE A 282 -9.63 -2.67 5.02
CA ILE A 282 -9.77 -1.24 5.29
C ILE A 282 -10.46 -1.03 6.65
N GLU A 283 -11.49 -1.79 6.95
CA GLU A 283 -12.18 -1.76 8.24
C GLU A 283 -11.23 -2.12 9.40
N ASP A 284 -10.33 -3.09 9.21
CA ASP A 284 -9.31 -3.42 10.21
C ASP A 284 -8.35 -2.25 10.46
N TRP A 285 -8.08 -1.41 9.46
CA TRP A 285 -7.24 -0.22 9.65
C TRP A 285 -7.97 0.94 10.35
N ILE A 286 -9.25 1.20 10.01
CA ILE A 286 -9.99 2.38 10.51
C ILE A 286 -11.02 2.04 11.59
N GLY A 287 -11.39 0.78 11.74
CA GLY A 287 -12.41 0.28 12.68
C GLY A 287 -11.87 -0.27 13.99
N THR A 288 -10.58 -0.07 14.30
CA THR A 288 -9.97 -0.56 15.54
C THR A 288 -10.62 0.06 16.78
N GLU A 289 -10.52 -0.62 17.94
CA GLU A 289 -10.95 -0.06 19.24
C GLU A 289 -10.09 1.14 19.66
N LYS A 290 -8.87 1.22 19.13
CA LYS A 290 -7.93 2.33 19.38
C LYS A 290 -8.29 3.54 18.51
N PRO A 291 -8.19 4.77 19.04
CA PRO A 291 -8.50 5.98 18.27
C PRO A 291 -7.50 6.28 17.16
N ILE A 292 -6.29 5.74 17.23
CA ILE A 292 -5.22 5.97 16.25
C ILE A 292 -4.83 4.65 15.59
N THR A 293 -4.72 4.65 14.28
CA THR A 293 -4.07 3.59 13.51
C THR A 293 -2.78 4.12 12.91
N ILE A 294 -1.67 3.42 13.13
CA ILE A 294 -0.37 3.77 12.56
C ILE A 294 0.02 2.75 11.50
N LEU A 295 0.21 3.21 10.27
CA LEU A 295 0.84 2.44 9.21
C LEU A 295 2.35 2.75 9.24
N ASP A 296 3.11 1.91 9.93
CA ASP A 296 4.56 2.04 10.05
C ASP A 296 5.25 1.49 8.79
N LEU A 297 5.73 2.40 7.96
CA LEU A 297 6.41 2.09 6.69
C LEU A 297 7.93 1.99 6.83
N SER A 298 8.50 2.12 8.03
CA SER A 298 9.95 2.15 8.23
C SER A 298 10.67 0.87 7.79
N SER A 299 9.95 -0.25 7.71
CA SER A 299 10.46 -1.54 7.22
C SER A 299 10.13 -1.80 5.73
N VAL A 300 9.42 -0.89 5.07
CA VAL A 300 9.12 -0.99 3.63
C VAL A 300 10.39 -0.64 2.84
N PRO A 301 10.79 -1.46 1.85
CA PRO A 301 11.94 -1.16 1.02
C PRO A 301 11.83 0.20 0.32
N SER A 302 12.92 0.97 0.33
CA SER A 302 12.96 2.33 -0.25
C SER A 302 12.62 2.36 -1.74
N GLU A 303 12.82 1.25 -2.44
CA GLU A 303 12.49 1.08 -3.86
C GLU A 303 10.97 1.20 -4.16
N ILE A 304 10.13 1.08 -3.13
CA ILE A 304 8.66 1.22 -3.23
C ILE A 304 8.19 2.59 -2.75
N MET A 305 8.93 3.23 -1.84
CA MET A 305 8.54 4.50 -1.23
C MET A 305 8.92 5.74 -2.05
N GLY A 306 9.59 5.56 -3.19
CA GLY A 306 10.11 6.64 -4.05
C GLY A 306 9.13 7.19 -5.07
#